data_d8851bcaddedd3e3f58a8dbeeffae65d
#
_entry.id   d8851bcaddedd3e3f58a8dbeeffae65d
#
_cell.length_a   1.000
_cell.length_b   1.000
_cell.length_c   1.000
_cell.angle_alpha   90.00
_cell.angle_beta   90.00
_cell.angle_gamma   90.00
#
_symmetry.space_group_name_H-M   'P 1'
#
loop_
_entity.id
_entity.type
_entity.pdbx_description
1 polymer ?
#
loop_
_entity_poly.entity_id
_entity_poly.type
_entity_poly.pdbx_seq_one_letter_code
_entity_poly.pdbx_strand_id
1 'polypeptide(L)'
;MKPTSGRGYARLGFGVGISASIAGNVAHVFVQNPSPPLGAVISAGIWPVFLFIALEVIARVSWPNKLVYRITRYGGLTAVALIAGLLSYKHMSALLSAYGEDSLSAALGPFVIDGLLVVCSVALLAIADNVRRQLHREPAVIGEIDG
;
A
#
# COMPACT_ATOMS: atom_id res chain seq x y z
N MET A 1 -28.15 2.88 1.14
CA MET A 1 -27.01 2.70 0.17
C MET A 1 -26.40 1.33 0.42
N LYS A 2 -26.26 0.48 -0.61
CA LYS A 2 -25.68 -0.86 -0.45
C LYS A 2 -24.21 -0.73 -0.01
N PRO A 3 -23.78 -1.34 1.10
CA PRO A 3 -22.43 -1.17 1.66
C PRO A 3 -21.29 -1.75 0.79
N THR A 4 -21.62 -2.40 -0.32
CA THR A 4 -20.66 -3.06 -1.22
C THR A 4 -20.14 -2.17 -2.35
N SER A 5 -20.74 -1.01 -2.59
CA SER A 5 -20.43 -0.13 -3.74
C SER A 5 -18.98 0.42 -3.71
N GLY A 6 -18.46 0.80 -2.53
CA GLY A 6 -17.10 1.34 -2.41
C GLY A 6 -15.97 0.31 -2.45
N ARG A 7 -16.25 -0.96 -2.13
CA ARG A 7 -15.23 -2.02 -2.05
C ARG A 7 -14.57 -2.31 -3.40
N GLY A 8 -15.36 -2.26 -4.48
CA GLY A 8 -14.86 -2.45 -5.85
C GLY A 8 -13.88 -1.36 -6.25
N TYR A 9 -14.23 -0.11 -6.02
CA TYR A 9 -13.36 1.03 -6.32
C TYR A 9 -12.09 1.06 -5.48
N ALA A 10 -12.17 0.74 -4.20
CA ALA A 10 -10.99 0.65 -3.33
C ALA A 10 -10.03 -0.47 -3.77
N ARG A 11 -10.55 -1.64 -4.18
CA ARG A 11 -9.74 -2.74 -4.74
C ARG A 11 -9.11 -2.37 -6.08
N LEU A 12 -9.87 -1.71 -6.95
CA LEU A 12 -9.37 -1.25 -8.24
C LEU A 12 -8.24 -0.23 -8.05
N GLY A 13 -8.48 0.82 -7.26
CA GLY A 13 -7.46 1.84 -6.98
C GLY A 13 -6.21 1.27 -6.34
N PHE A 14 -6.39 0.31 -5.43
CA PHE A 14 -5.31 -0.45 -4.83
C PHE A 14 -4.49 -1.24 -5.86
N GLY A 15 -5.17 -2.03 -6.72
CA GLY A 15 -4.51 -2.80 -7.79
C GLY A 15 -3.79 -1.92 -8.80
N VAL A 16 -4.40 -0.80 -9.21
CA VAL A 16 -3.78 0.19 -10.10
C VAL A 16 -2.54 0.80 -9.45
N GLY A 17 -2.63 1.23 -8.20
CA GLY A 17 -1.51 1.86 -7.48
C GLY A 17 -0.30 0.94 -7.37
N ILE A 18 -0.49 -0.32 -6.90
CA ILE A 18 0.63 -1.26 -6.77
C ILE A 18 1.24 -1.62 -8.12
N SER A 19 0.40 -1.82 -9.16
CA SER A 19 0.88 -2.12 -10.50
C SER A 19 1.68 -0.97 -11.10
N ALA A 20 1.21 0.27 -10.92
CA ALA A 20 1.91 1.47 -11.36
C ALA A 20 3.25 1.66 -10.64
N SER A 21 3.29 1.43 -9.32
CA SER A 21 4.52 1.54 -8.53
C SER A 21 5.56 0.48 -8.96
N ILE A 22 5.15 -0.78 -9.13
CA ILE A 22 6.04 -1.84 -9.62
C ILE A 22 6.52 -1.54 -11.04
N ALA A 23 5.60 -1.20 -11.95
CA ALA A 23 5.91 -0.92 -13.35
C ALA A 23 6.89 0.25 -13.49
N GLY A 24 6.69 1.35 -12.74
CA GLY A 24 7.58 2.49 -12.75
C GLY A 24 8.98 2.18 -12.23
N ASN A 25 9.08 1.43 -11.13
CA ASN A 25 10.38 1.00 -10.61
C ASN A 25 11.13 0.10 -11.60
N VAL A 26 10.44 -0.82 -12.26
CA VAL A 26 11.01 -1.70 -13.29
C VAL A 26 11.39 -0.89 -14.53
N ALA A 27 10.50 -0.01 -15.02
CA ALA A 27 10.76 0.84 -16.19
C ALA A 27 12.01 1.71 -16.01
N HIS A 28 12.25 2.23 -14.81
CA HIS A 28 13.45 2.99 -14.49
C HIS A 28 14.74 2.20 -14.80
N VAL A 29 14.78 0.91 -14.50
CA VAL A 29 15.95 0.06 -14.78
C VAL A 29 16.20 -0.07 -16.28
N PHE A 30 15.15 -0.21 -17.10
CA PHE A 30 15.26 -0.27 -18.56
C PHE A 30 15.65 1.08 -19.19
N VAL A 31 15.26 2.20 -18.59
CA VAL A 31 15.71 3.53 -19.04
C VAL A 31 17.21 3.71 -18.80
N GLN A 32 17.73 3.18 -17.69
CA GLN A 32 19.17 3.27 -17.40
C GLN A 32 20.01 2.28 -18.21
N ASN A 33 19.49 1.09 -18.49
CA ASN A 33 20.15 0.05 -19.27
C ASN A 33 19.12 -0.68 -20.14
N PRO A 34 19.20 -0.58 -21.49
CA PRO A 34 18.27 -1.26 -22.38
C PRO A 34 18.23 -2.79 -22.26
N SER A 35 19.31 -3.39 -21.69
CA SER A 35 19.41 -4.85 -21.47
C SER A 35 19.84 -5.14 -20.03
N PRO A 36 18.98 -4.85 -19.05
CA PRO A 36 19.36 -5.00 -17.64
C PRO A 36 19.42 -6.49 -17.27
N PRO A 37 20.33 -6.87 -16.34
CA PRO A 37 20.33 -8.22 -15.81
C PRO A 37 19.03 -8.47 -15.02
N LEU A 38 18.54 -9.72 -15.08
CA LEU A 38 17.28 -10.12 -14.42
C LEU A 38 17.22 -9.73 -12.92
N GLY A 39 18.35 -9.85 -12.22
CA GLY A 39 18.46 -9.47 -10.81
C GLY A 39 18.13 -7.99 -10.56
N ALA A 40 18.53 -7.08 -11.47
CA ALA A 40 18.22 -5.65 -11.36
C ALA A 40 16.72 -5.40 -11.55
N VAL A 41 16.09 -6.09 -12.51
CA VAL A 41 14.64 -5.99 -12.75
C VAL A 41 13.85 -6.48 -11.55
N ILE A 42 14.21 -7.64 -11.00
CA ILE A 42 13.56 -8.20 -9.81
C ILE A 42 13.74 -7.27 -8.60
N SER A 43 14.97 -6.81 -8.36
CA SER A 43 15.24 -5.92 -7.21
C SER A 43 14.47 -4.61 -7.29
N ALA A 44 14.33 -4.01 -8.47
CA ALA A 44 13.55 -2.80 -8.63
C ALA A 44 12.06 -3.00 -8.34
N GLY A 45 11.48 -4.10 -8.78
CA GLY A 45 10.06 -4.42 -8.55
C GLY A 45 9.75 -4.83 -7.11
N ILE A 46 10.74 -5.30 -6.33
CA ILE A 46 10.49 -5.83 -4.98
C ILE A 46 10.30 -4.72 -3.93
N TRP A 47 10.88 -3.52 -4.12
CA TRP A 47 10.78 -2.43 -3.15
C TRP A 47 9.35 -1.96 -2.90
N PRO A 48 8.52 -1.68 -3.92
CA PRO A 48 7.11 -1.37 -3.72
C PRO A 48 6.35 -2.49 -3.01
N VAL A 49 6.69 -3.75 -3.29
CA VAL A 49 6.06 -4.92 -2.64
C VAL A 49 6.39 -4.95 -1.14
N PHE A 50 7.65 -4.71 -0.76
CA PHE A 50 8.06 -4.65 0.65
C PHE A 50 7.41 -3.49 1.39
N LEU A 51 7.38 -2.30 0.78
CA LEU A 51 6.66 -1.15 1.33
C LEU A 51 5.21 -1.51 1.60
N PHE A 52 4.54 -2.08 0.61
CA PHE A 52 3.16 -2.47 0.72
C PHE A 52 2.93 -3.52 1.82
N ILE A 53 3.70 -4.61 1.85
CA ILE A 53 3.58 -5.66 2.88
C ILE A 53 3.80 -5.05 4.27
N ALA A 54 4.80 -4.20 4.46
CA ALA A 54 5.06 -3.55 5.74
C ALA A 54 3.86 -2.70 6.20
N LEU A 55 3.29 -1.89 5.31
CA LEU A 55 2.10 -1.08 5.61
C LEU A 55 0.87 -1.95 5.96
N GLU A 56 0.62 -3.02 5.21
CA GLU A 56 -0.47 -3.96 5.48
C GLU A 56 -0.30 -4.68 6.82
N VAL A 57 0.91 -5.10 7.17
CA VAL A 57 1.20 -5.73 8.46
C VAL A 57 1.00 -4.73 9.61
N ILE A 58 1.47 -3.49 9.47
CA ILE A 58 1.24 -2.44 10.49
C ILE A 58 -0.26 -2.19 10.69
N ALA A 59 -1.02 -2.14 9.60
CA ALA A 59 -2.42 -1.77 9.60
C ALA A 59 -3.36 -2.89 10.07
N ARG A 60 -3.11 -4.13 9.65
CA ARG A 60 -4.08 -5.24 9.81
C ARG A 60 -3.76 -6.20 10.95
N VAL A 61 -2.52 -6.30 11.40
CA VAL A 61 -2.17 -7.21 12.50
C VAL A 61 -2.60 -6.62 13.84
N SER A 62 -3.32 -7.43 14.64
CA SER A 62 -3.65 -7.09 16.02
C SER A 62 -2.43 -7.35 16.92
N TRP A 63 -1.76 -6.28 17.32
CA TRP A 63 -0.54 -6.35 18.12
C TRP A 63 -0.86 -6.39 19.62
N PRO A 64 -0.34 -7.36 20.39
CA PRO A 64 -0.45 -7.35 21.85
C PRO A 64 0.25 -6.13 22.46
N ASN A 65 -0.25 -5.67 23.62
CA ASN A 65 0.25 -4.45 24.29
C ASN A 65 1.54 -4.72 25.12
N LYS A 66 2.54 -5.41 24.53
CA LYS A 66 3.85 -5.65 25.16
C LYS A 66 4.92 -4.82 24.43
N LEU A 67 5.95 -4.41 25.16
CA LEU A 67 7.04 -3.55 24.64
C LEU A 67 7.70 -4.12 23.39
N VAL A 68 7.97 -5.44 23.36
CA VAL A 68 8.58 -6.11 22.21
C VAL A 68 7.75 -5.90 20.93
N TYR A 69 6.42 -6.10 21.00
CA TYR A 69 5.54 -5.91 19.84
C TYR A 69 5.45 -4.45 19.41
N ARG A 70 5.48 -3.51 20.36
CA ARG A 70 5.52 -2.07 20.05
C ARG A 70 6.81 -1.69 19.32
N ILE A 71 7.96 -2.17 19.78
CA ILE A 71 9.25 -1.94 19.13
C ILE A 71 9.25 -2.54 17.72
N THR A 72 8.81 -3.79 17.56
CA THR A 72 8.72 -4.44 16.24
C THR A 72 7.79 -3.68 15.30
N ARG A 73 6.60 -3.27 15.76
CA ARG A 73 5.61 -2.56 14.95
C ARG A 73 6.10 -1.17 14.54
N TYR A 74 6.49 -0.35 15.51
CA TYR A 74 6.81 1.06 15.24
C TYR A 74 8.28 1.28 14.89
N GLY A 75 9.20 0.43 15.36
CA GLY A 75 10.61 0.50 14.99
C GLY A 75 10.91 -0.32 13.74
N GLY A 76 10.71 -1.64 13.81
CA GLY A 76 11.11 -2.55 12.74
C GLY A 76 10.33 -2.34 11.45
N LEU A 77 9.00 -2.44 11.48
CA LEU A 77 8.17 -2.33 10.27
C LEU A 77 8.20 -0.92 9.69
N THR A 78 8.24 0.12 10.54
CA THR A 78 8.36 1.51 10.06
C THR A 78 9.71 1.73 9.37
N ALA A 79 10.80 1.19 9.90
CA ALA A 79 12.11 1.27 9.26
C ALA A 79 12.09 0.59 7.87
N VAL A 80 11.51 -0.61 7.77
CA VAL A 80 11.34 -1.31 6.47
C VAL A 80 10.52 -0.47 5.51
N ALA A 81 9.38 0.07 5.94
CA ALA A 81 8.52 0.92 5.09
C ALA A 81 9.23 2.18 4.62
N LEU A 82 9.99 2.85 5.49
CA LEU A 82 10.75 4.05 5.13
C LEU A 82 11.86 3.74 4.12
N ILE A 83 12.64 2.69 4.33
CA ILE A 83 13.73 2.32 3.42
C ILE A 83 13.16 1.90 2.06
N ALA A 84 12.17 1.02 2.04
CA ALA A 84 11.53 0.57 0.80
C ALA A 84 10.85 1.72 0.06
N GLY A 85 10.16 2.61 0.79
CA GLY A 85 9.54 3.80 0.23
C GLY A 85 10.53 4.77 -0.37
N LEU A 86 11.65 5.05 0.31
CA LEU A 86 12.71 5.91 -0.22
C LEU A 86 13.34 5.35 -1.50
N LEU A 87 13.57 4.03 -1.56
CA LEU A 87 14.14 3.39 -2.75
C LEU A 87 13.15 3.40 -3.91
N SER A 88 11.88 3.07 -3.67
CA SER A 88 10.81 3.18 -4.67
C SER A 88 10.64 4.61 -5.17
N TYR A 89 10.62 5.59 -4.26
CA TYR A 89 10.54 7.02 -4.57
C TYR A 89 11.68 7.48 -5.50
N LYS A 90 12.93 7.11 -5.17
CA LYS A 90 14.10 7.49 -6.00
C LYS A 90 13.98 6.94 -7.42
N HIS A 91 13.58 5.70 -7.59
CA HIS A 91 13.43 5.08 -8.91
C HIS A 91 12.32 5.76 -9.72
N MET A 92 11.15 6.00 -9.09
CA MET A 92 10.02 6.64 -9.76
C MET A 92 10.30 8.09 -10.13
N SER A 93 10.88 8.87 -9.21
CA SER A 93 11.26 10.27 -9.46
C SER A 93 12.29 10.39 -10.58
N ALA A 94 13.30 9.52 -10.58
CA ALA A 94 14.30 9.47 -11.65
C ALA A 94 13.69 9.05 -13.00
N LEU A 95 12.71 8.14 -13.02
CA LEU A 95 11.98 7.76 -14.23
C LEU A 95 11.22 8.94 -14.81
N LEU A 96 10.44 9.67 -13.99
CA LEU A 96 9.68 10.85 -14.42
C LEU A 96 10.59 11.92 -15.00
N SER A 97 11.73 12.20 -14.34
CA SER A 97 12.74 13.13 -14.84
C SER A 97 13.32 12.66 -16.19
N ALA A 98 13.56 11.37 -16.37
CA ALA A 98 14.08 10.81 -17.62
C ALA A 98 13.06 10.92 -18.78
N TYR A 99 11.76 10.95 -18.49
CA TYR A 99 10.70 11.18 -19.46
C TYR A 99 10.41 12.66 -19.73
N GLY A 100 11.15 13.55 -19.11
CA GLY A 100 11.07 15.00 -19.37
C GLY A 100 10.06 15.74 -18.49
N GLU A 101 9.57 15.10 -17.44
CA GLU A 101 8.74 15.79 -16.44
C GLU A 101 9.56 16.86 -15.72
N ASP A 102 8.92 17.98 -15.38
CA ASP A 102 9.55 19.04 -14.60
C ASP A 102 9.92 18.57 -13.18
N SER A 103 10.79 19.31 -12.52
CA SER A 103 11.33 18.94 -11.21
C SER A 103 10.25 18.76 -10.13
N LEU A 104 9.14 19.52 -10.21
CA LEU A 104 8.05 19.43 -9.26
C LEU A 104 7.21 18.17 -9.52
N SER A 105 6.86 17.90 -10.78
CA SER A 105 6.14 16.69 -11.19
C SER A 105 6.93 15.42 -10.86
N ALA A 106 8.23 15.41 -11.14
CA ALA A 106 9.11 14.31 -10.81
C ALA A 106 9.27 14.08 -9.30
N ALA A 107 9.22 15.14 -8.49
CA ALA A 107 9.27 15.04 -7.03
C ALA A 107 7.94 14.62 -6.41
N LEU A 108 6.81 15.10 -6.92
CA LEU A 108 5.49 14.83 -6.32
C LEU A 108 4.79 13.61 -6.90
N GLY A 109 5.09 13.22 -8.16
CA GLY A 109 4.44 12.09 -8.83
C GLY A 109 4.45 10.78 -8.04
N PRO A 110 5.56 10.35 -7.45
CA PRO A 110 5.61 9.14 -6.63
C PRO A 110 4.64 9.18 -5.44
N PHE A 111 4.46 10.33 -4.79
CA PHE A 111 3.53 10.47 -3.66
C PHE A 111 2.06 10.30 -4.06
N VAL A 112 1.70 10.62 -5.31
CA VAL A 112 0.33 10.40 -5.80
C VAL A 112 0.04 8.91 -5.89
N ILE A 113 0.98 8.11 -6.39
CA ILE A 113 0.83 6.66 -6.53
C ILE A 113 0.82 5.98 -5.16
N ASP A 114 1.80 6.29 -4.32
CA ASP A 114 1.90 5.71 -2.97
C ASP A 114 0.77 6.21 -2.06
N GLY A 115 0.36 7.47 -2.19
CA GLY A 115 -0.79 8.04 -1.50
C GLY A 115 -2.10 7.34 -1.87
N LEU A 116 -2.31 7.03 -3.14
CA LEU A 116 -3.46 6.26 -3.60
C LEU A 116 -3.49 4.86 -2.95
N LEU A 117 -2.36 4.18 -2.86
CA LEU A 117 -2.24 2.88 -2.19
C LEU A 117 -2.65 2.96 -0.72
N VAL A 118 -2.13 3.95 0.00
CA VAL A 118 -2.47 4.17 1.42
C VAL A 118 -3.96 4.45 1.60
N VAL A 119 -4.53 5.36 0.82
CA VAL A 119 -5.96 5.71 0.91
C VAL A 119 -6.84 4.50 0.59
N CYS A 120 -6.54 3.75 -0.46
CA CYS A 120 -7.30 2.55 -0.82
C CYS A 120 -7.17 1.44 0.24
N SER A 121 -6.00 1.26 0.85
CA SER A 121 -5.80 0.31 1.94
C SER A 121 -6.63 0.68 3.17
N VAL A 122 -6.60 1.95 3.59
CA VAL A 122 -7.43 2.45 4.71
C VAL A 122 -8.92 2.32 4.41
N ALA A 123 -9.35 2.61 3.19
CA ALA A 123 -10.75 2.44 2.78
C ALA A 123 -11.19 0.97 2.86
N LEU A 124 -10.36 0.03 2.43
CA LEU A 124 -10.65 -1.41 2.54
C LEU A 124 -10.74 -1.86 4.00
N LEU A 125 -9.88 -1.34 4.89
CA LEU A 125 -9.95 -1.61 6.33
C LEU A 125 -11.25 -1.08 6.93
N ALA A 126 -11.63 0.17 6.63
CA ALA A 126 -12.86 0.77 7.12
C ALA A 126 -14.11 -0.02 6.69
N ILE A 127 -14.15 -0.48 5.43
CA ILE A 127 -15.22 -1.33 4.91
C ILE A 127 -15.27 -2.67 5.65
N ALA A 128 -14.11 -3.30 5.89
CA ALA A 128 -14.03 -4.57 6.60
C ALA A 128 -14.51 -4.44 8.06
N ASP A 129 -14.13 -3.37 8.75
CA ASP A 129 -14.55 -3.09 10.12
C ASP A 129 -16.06 -2.85 10.23
N ASN A 130 -16.62 -2.08 9.30
CA ASN A 130 -18.07 -1.85 9.24
C ASN A 130 -18.86 -3.15 9.04
N VAL A 131 -18.43 -4.03 8.15
CA VAL A 131 -19.06 -5.34 7.94
C VAL A 131 -18.99 -6.19 9.22
N ARG A 132 -17.84 -6.22 9.89
CA ARG A 132 -17.68 -6.95 11.16
C ARG A 132 -18.64 -6.44 12.23
N ARG A 133 -18.77 -5.12 12.38
CA ARG A 133 -19.69 -4.51 13.36
C ARG A 133 -21.16 -4.84 13.07
N GLN A 134 -21.56 -4.92 11.81
CA GLN A 134 -22.92 -5.30 11.42
C GLN A 134 -23.21 -6.76 11.80
N LEU A 135 -22.31 -7.69 11.51
CA LEU A 135 -22.45 -9.09 11.85
C LEU A 135 -22.56 -9.35 13.36
N HIS A 136 -21.94 -8.52 14.19
CA HIS A 136 -22.05 -8.63 15.65
C HIS A 136 -23.31 -7.98 16.24
N ARG A 137 -24.03 -7.17 15.48
CA ARG A 137 -25.30 -6.52 15.92
C ARG A 137 -26.54 -7.37 15.63
N GLU A 138 -26.53 -8.17 14.56
CA GLU A 138 -27.70 -9.02 14.19
C GLU A 138 -28.09 -10.08 15.24
N PRO A 139 -27.19 -10.78 15.94
CA PRO A 139 -27.60 -11.79 16.92
C PRO A 139 -28.33 -11.24 18.16
N ALA A 140 -28.10 -9.97 18.51
CA ALA A 140 -28.69 -9.36 19.69
C ALA A 140 -30.20 -9.06 19.52
N VAL A 141 -30.65 -8.82 18.28
CA VAL A 141 -32.04 -8.47 17.99
C VAL A 141 -32.97 -9.71 17.94
N ILE A 142 -32.43 -10.87 17.54
CA ILE A 142 -33.21 -12.12 17.44
C ILE A 142 -33.48 -12.71 18.84
N GLY A 143 -32.59 -12.51 19.79
CA GLY A 143 -32.76 -13.00 21.18
C GLY A 143 -33.79 -12.20 22.00
N GLU A 144 -34.20 -11.01 21.56
CA GLU A 144 -35.15 -10.14 22.28
C GLU A 144 -36.61 -10.38 21.87
N ILE A 145 -36.86 -11.13 20.77
CA ILE A 145 -38.19 -11.42 20.24
C ILE A 145 -38.76 -12.72 20.83
N ASP A 146 -37.92 -13.59 21.34
CA ASP A 146 -38.32 -14.94 21.90
C ASP A 146 -38.39 -14.97 23.45
N GLY A 147 -38.30 -13.80 24.13
CA GLY A 147 -38.47 -13.65 25.59
C GLY A 147 -39.74 -12.91 25.93
#